data_6dedcb552667139edd8df3ffa0c60c9f
#
_entry.id   6dedcb552667139edd8df3ffa0c60c9f
#
_cell.length_a   1.000
_cell.length_b   1.000
_cell.length_c   1.000
_cell.angle_alpha   90.00
_cell.angle_beta   90.00
_cell.angle_gamma   90.00
#
_symmetry.space_group_name_H-M   'P 1'
#
loop_
_entity.id
_entity.type
_entity.pdbx_description
1 polymer ?
#
loop_
_entity_poly.entity_id
_entity_poly.type
_entity_poly.pdbx_seq_one_letter_code
_entity_poly.pdbx_strand_id
1 'polypeptide(L)'
;VASGSAQEPKFIILEYSGGKKGNAPIVLVGKGLTFDSGGISIKPAEKMDEMKTDMSGGAAVIGAVMAAADLRLPLNVVGLIPATENMPGGSALKPGDILKSYSGKTIEIVNTDAEGRLILADALSYASKFKPQAIIDIATLTGACVVALGDDVIGMLGTDEKLKSEISQAARESGELVWELPLWDIYSEQIKSDIADYKNSGGRAAGTITAAMFLSKFVGDFPWVHLDIAGPAWFEKDRPYIPKGASGIPVRLLVEFLKKRAGK
;
A
#
# COMPACT_ATOMS: atom_id res chain seq x y z
N VAL A 1 -11.25 -10.73 1.82
CA VAL A 1 -10.05 -11.34 1.23
C VAL A 1 -9.71 -12.64 1.95
N ALA A 2 -9.60 -12.64 3.27
CA ALA A 2 -9.16 -13.78 4.10
C ALA A 2 -10.03 -15.06 4.03
N SER A 3 -11.28 -14.98 3.60
CA SER A 3 -12.28 -16.05 3.75
C SER A 3 -11.94 -17.36 3.01
N GLY A 4 -11.01 -17.33 2.06
CA GLY A 4 -10.52 -18.54 1.38
C GLY A 4 -9.35 -19.22 2.07
N SER A 5 -8.69 -18.57 3.05
CA SER A 5 -7.56 -19.12 3.81
C SER A 5 -8.02 -19.83 5.08
N ALA A 6 -7.26 -20.85 5.47
CA ALA A 6 -7.37 -21.48 6.79
C ALA A 6 -6.66 -20.66 7.90
N GLN A 7 -5.84 -19.67 7.51
CA GLN A 7 -5.13 -18.82 8.45
C GLN A 7 -5.99 -17.60 8.80
N GLU A 8 -6.08 -17.27 10.10
CA GLU A 8 -6.79 -16.09 10.55
C GLU A 8 -6.09 -14.80 10.12
N PRO A 9 -6.81 -13.82 9.55
CA PRO A 9 -6.24 -12.50 9.26
C PRO A 9 -5.90 -11.76 10.54
N LYS A 10 -4.87 -10.91 10.49
CA LYS A 10 -4.47 -10.03 11.59
C LYS A 10 -4.42 -8.60 11.12
N PHE A 11 -4.89 -7.67 11.95
CA PHE A 11 -4.68 -6.24 11.75
C PHE A 11 -3.65 -5.75 12.75
N ILE A 12 -2.41 -5.53 12.27
CA ILE A 12 -1.27 -5.18 13.11
C ILE A 12 -1.21 -3.66 13.24
N ILE A 13 -1.14 -3.17 14.47
CA ILE A 13 -1.00 -1.75 14.78
C ILE A 13 0.31 -1.57 15.55
N LEU A 14 1.17 -0.70 15.04
CA LEU A 14 2.43 -0.30 15.68
C LEU A 14 2.34 1.17 16.04
N GLU A 15 2.63 1.52 17.28
CA GLU A 15 2.59 2.92 17.73
C GLU A 15 3.94 3.32 18.30
N TYR A 16 4.52 4.37 17.73
CA TYR A 16 5.70 5.05 18.26
C TYR A 16 5.34 6.47 18.68
N SER A 17 5.56 6.79 19.95
CA SER A 17 5.22 8.06 20.58
C SER A 17 6.49 8.81 20.99
N GLY A 18 7.27 9.31 20.02
CA GLY A 18 8.49 10.10 20.26
C GLY A 18 8.23 11.61 20.31
N GLY A 19 7.07 12.06 19.86
CA GLY A 19 6.66 13.46 19.84
C GLY A 19 6.01 13.93 21.12
N LYS A 20 5.60 15.20 21.15
CA LYS A 20 4.83 15.74 22.27
C LYS A 20 3.46 15.07 22.34
N LYS A 21 2.97 14.85 23.57
CA LYS A 21 1.64 14.30 23.80
C LYS A 21 0.57 15.16 23.10
N GLY A 22 -0.30 14.51 22.32
CA GLY A 22 -1.37 15.18 21.57
C GLY A 22 -1.00 15.66 20.16
N ASN A 23 0.28 15.56 19.76
CA ASN A 23 0.63 15.80 18.37
C ASN A 23 0.05 14.72 17.48
N ALA A 24 -0.56 15.12 16.35
CA ALA A 24 -1.08 14.20 15.35
C ALA A 24 0.05 13.32 14.78
N PRO A 25 -0.14 12.01 14.63
CA PRO A 25 0.88 11.12 14.07
C PRO A 25 0.99 11.24 12.55
N ILE A 26 2.10 10.74 12.01
CA ILE A 26 2.17 10.26 10.62
C ILE A 26 1.69 8.81 10.64
N VAL A 27 0.77 8.46 9.73
CA VAL A 27 0.29 7.09 9.60
C VAL A 27 0.92 6.46 8.36
N LEU A 28 1.56 5.31 8.56
CA LEU A 28 2.11 4.46 7.51
C LEU A 28 1.22 3.23 7.39
N VAL A 29 0.71 2.95 6.19
CA VAL A 29 -0.13 1.78 5.92
C VAL A 29 0.61 0.85 4.99
N GLY A 30 0.77 -0.43 5.35
CA GLY A 30 1.52 -1.39 4.54
C GLY A 30 0.69 -2.58 4.12
N LYS A 31 0.66 -2.93 2.82
CA LYS A 31 0.08 -4.19 2.35
C LYS A 31 0.80 -5.36 3.02
N GLY A 32 0.06 -6.19 3.74
CA GLY A 32 0.58 -7.32 4.50
C GLY A 32 0.09 -8.68 3.98
N LEU A 33 -0.04 -8.85 2.67
CA LEU A 33 -0.48 -10.11 2.09
C LEU A 33 0.65 -11.14 2.14
N THR A 34 0.53 -12.12 3.00
CA THR A 34 1.60 -13.11 3.25
C THR A 34 1.72 -14.15 2.14
N PHE A 35 0.64 -14.37 1.40
CA PHE A 35 0.63 -15.09 0.13
C PHE A 35 -0.56 -14.66 -0.72
N ASP A 36 -0.34 -14.49 -2.03
CA ASP A 36 -1.38 -14.13 -3.00
C ASP A 36 -1.45 -15.13 -4.14
N SER A 37 -2.46 -16.01 -4.10
CA SER A 37 -2.78 -16.89 -5.22
C SER A 37 -3.67 -16.25 -6.28
N GLY A 38 -4.17 -15.04 -6.04
CA GLY A 38 -5.25 -14.40 -6.80
C GLY A 38 -6.66 -14.79 -6.32
N GLY A 39 -6.79 -15.75 -5.43
CA GLY A 39 -8.08 -16.28 -4.99
C GLY A 39 -8.79 -17.07 -6.11
N ILE A 40 -10.09 -16.84 -6.30
CA ILE A 40 -10.87 -17.48 -7.37
C ILE A 40 -10.41 -17.00 -8.77
N SER A 41 -10.01 -15.73 -8.92
CA SER A 41 -9.32 -15.22 -10.11
C SER A 41 -7.84 -15.63 -10.07
N ILE A 42 -7.58 -16.94 -10.12
CA ILE A 42 -6.28 -17.53 -9.80
C ILE A 42 -5.18 -17.05 -10.75
N LYS A 43 -4.00 -16.76 -10.20
CA LYS A 43 -2.80 -16.41 -10.96
C LYS A 43 -2.28 -17.61 -11.76
N PRO A 44 -1.56 -17.37 -12.86
CA PRO A 44 -0.73 -18.41 -13.48
C PRO A 44 0.24 -19.01 -12.46
N ALA A 45 0.56 -20.32 -12.61
CA ALA A 45 1.50 -20.99 -11.72
C ALA A 45 2.93 -20.43 -11.83
N GLU A 46 3.29 -19.88 -13.00
CA GLU A 46 4.58 -19.25 -13.22
C GLU A 46 4.80 -18.07 -12.27
N LYS A 47 5.90 -18.11 -11.52
CA LYS A 47 6.28 -17.09 -10.52
C LYS A 47 5.27 -16.88 -9.36
N MET A 48 4.31 -17.79 -9.17
CA MET A 48 3.39 -17.69 -8.04
C MET A 48 4.11 -17.82 -6.68
N ASP A 49 5.23 -18.57 -6.63
CA ASP A 49 6.08 -18.69 -5.44
C ASP A 49 6.72 -17.36 -5.00
N GLU A 50 6.85 -16.38 -5.91
CA GLU A 50 7.32 -15.04 -5.61
C GLU A 50 6.26 -14.24 -4.81
N MET A 51 5.00 -14.66 -4.79
CA MET A 51 3.90 -13.99 -4.07
C MET A 51 4.04 -14.01 -2.54
N LYS A 52 5.04 -14.73 -2.00
CA LYS A 52 5.53 -14.56 -0.62
C LYS A 52 6.04 -13.15 -0.33
N THR A 53 6.34 -12.35 -1.37
CA THR A 53 6.83 -10.98 -1.27
C THR A 53 5.72 -9.94 -1.19
N ASP A 54 4.47 -10.36 -1.32
CA ASP A 54 3.31 -9.46 -1.41
C ASP A 54 2.94 -8.76 -0.08
N MET A 55 3.76 -9.00 0.94
CA MET A 55 3.76 -8.35 2.25
C MET A 55 4.89 -7.30 2.41
N SER A 56 5.63 -6.98 1.35
CA SER A 56 6.78 -6.08 1.41
C SER A 56 6.41 -4.67 1.88
N GLY A 57 5.20 -4.19 1.56
CA GLY A 57 4.68 -2.93 2.09
C GLY A 57 4.56 -2.94 3.61
N GLY A 58 4.00 -4.02 4.17
CA GLY A 58 3.91 -4.21 5.62
C GLY A 58 5.28 -4.31 6.28
N ALA A 59 6.21 -5.05 5.67
CA ALA A 59 7.59 -5.16 6.14
C ALA A 59 8.30 -3.79 6.17
N ALA A 60 8.10 -2.97 5.13
CA ALA A 60 8.65 -1.62 5.06
C ALA A 60 8.09 -0.70 6.17
N VAL A 61 6.80 -0.81 6.48
CA VAL A 61 6.18 -0.08 7.60
C VAL A 61 6.81 -0.49 8.93
N ILE A 62 6.98 -1.80 9.18
CA ILE A 62 7.67 -2.29 10.40
C ILE A 62 9.06 -1.68 10.48
N GLY A 63 9.87 -1.80 9.42
CA GLY A 63 11.22 -1.27 9.38
C GLY A 63 11.30 0.23 9.63
N ALA A 64 10.39 1.02 9.04
CA ALA A 64 10.35 2.47 9.22
C ALA A 64 9.96 2.88 10.65
N VAL A 65 8.96 2.21 11.26
CA VAL A 65 8.54 2.49 12.65
C VAL A 65 9.65 2.10 13.64
N MET A 66 10.31 0.95 13.44
CA MET A 66 11.46 0.53 14.25
C MET A 66 12.60 1.53 14.14
N ALA A 67 12.96 1.95 12.93
CA ALA A 67 14.03 2.94 12.72
C ALA A 67 13.69 4.30 13.36
N ALA A 68 12.44 4.74 13.31
CA ALA A 68 11.99 5.96 13.97
C ALA A 68 12.19 5.88 15.49
N ALA A 69 11.91 4.70 16.08
CA ALA A 69 12.10 4.46 17.52
C ALA A 69 13.59 4.40 17.90
N ASP A 70 14.40 3.67 17.15
CA ASP A 70 15.86 3.54 17.40
C ASP A 70 16.58 4.88 17.28
N LEU A 71 16.20 5.70 16.28
CA LEU A 71 16.71 7.05 16.07
C LEU A 71 16.14 8.08 17.05
N ARG A 72 15.17 7.70 17.88
CA ARG A 72 14.47 8.57 18.83
C ARG A 72 13.98 9.85 18.17
N LEU A 73 13.26 9.70 17.04
CA LEU A 73 12.74 10.85 16.31
C LEU A 73 11.65 11.55 17.13
N PRO A 74 11.68 12.89 17.28
CA PRO A 74 10.71 13.62 18.09
C PRO A 74 9.36 13.83 17.37
N LEU A 75 8.74 12.73 16.91
CA LEU A 75 7.43 12.71 16.26
C LEU A 75 6.67 11.43 16.62
N ASN A 76 5.37 11.40 16.34
CA ASN A 76 4.52 10.23 16.53
C ASN A 76 4.30 9.53 15.18
N VAL A 77 4.45 8.20 15.16
CA VAL A 77 4.21 7.36 13.98
C VAL A 77 3.27 6.23 14.34
N VAL A 78 2.31 5.95 13.48
CA VAL A 78 1.45 4.77 13.57
C VAL A 78 1.63 3.93 12.32
N GLY A 79 1.97 2.67 12.48
CA GLY A 79 2.00 1.67 11.41
C GLY A 79 0.73 0.84 11.43
N LEU A 80 0.05 0.68 10.29
CA LEU A 80 -1.14 -0.14 10.12
C LEU A 80 -0.86 -1.19 9.04
N ILE A 81 -1.00 -2.47 9.38
CA ILE A 81 -0.67 -3.56 8.46
C ILE A 81 -1.82 -4.57 8.47
N PRO A 82 -2.71 -4.55 7.48
CA PRO A 82 -3.69 -5.61 7.27
C PRO A 82 -2.97 -6.85 6.73
N ALA A 83 -2.80 -7.88 7.56
CA ALA A 83 -2.08 -9.10 7.24
C ALA A 83 -3.04 -10.26 7.00
N THR A 84 -2.93 -10.91 5.83
CA THR A 84 -3.78 -12.03 5.43
C THR A 84 -3.17 -12.80 4.26
N GLU A 85 -3.80 -13.92 3.90
CA GLU A 85 -3.58 -14.61 2.63
C GLU A 85 -4.77 -14.39 1.68
N ASN A 86 -4.54 -14.45 0.38
CA ASN A 86 -5.58 -14.52 -0.65
C ASN A 86 -5.55 -15.90 -1.31
N MET A 87 -6.45 -16.78 -0.88
CA MET A 87 -6.49 -18.18 -1.30
C MET A 87 -7.83 -18.54 -1.94
N PRO A 88 -7.85 -19.47 -2.92
CA PRO A 88 -9.09 -20.07 -3.39
C PRO A 88 -9.65 -21.01 -2.31
N GLY A 89 -10.97 -21.18 -2.27
CA GLY A 89 -11.61 -22.07 -1.32
C GLY A 89 -13.13 -22.02 -1.40
N GLY A 90 -13.80 -22.91 -0.72
CA GLY A 90 -15.28 -22.97 -0.72
C GLY A 90 -15.97 -21.74 -0.12
N SER A 91 -15.25 -21.01 0.73
CA SER A 91 -15.73 -19.77 1.36
C SER A 91 -15.05 -18.51 0.80
N ALA A 92 -14.20 -18.67 -0.24
CA ALA A 92 -13.47 -17.55 -0.83
C ALA A 92 -14.40 -16.53 -1.48
N LEU A 93 -13.93 -15.29 -1.48
CA LEU A 93 -14.55 -14.19 -2.20
C LEU A 93 -14.62 -14.51 -3.71
N LYS A 94 -15.74 -14.21 -4.34
CA LYS A 94 -15.99 -14.49 -5.76
C LYS A 94 -16.21 -13.21 -6.58
N PRO A 95 -15.81 -13.18 -7.84
CA PRO A 95 -16.30 -12.17 -8.75
C PRO A 95 -17.84 -12.12 -8.76
N GLY A 96 -18.39 -10.90 -8.66
CA GLY A 96 -19.84 -10.67 -8.49
C GLY A 96 -20.29 -10.47 -7.05
N ASP A 97 -19.46 -10.79 -6.05
CA ASP A 97 -19.77 -10.48 -4.66
C ASP A 97 -19.70 -8.96 -4.41
N ILE A 98 -20.53 -8.47 -3.49
CA ILE A 98 -20.47 -7.09 -3.02
C ILE A 98 -20.00 -7.09 -1.57
N LEU A 99 -18.92 -6.37 -1.29
CA LEU A 99 -18.39 -6.18 0.05
C LEU A 99 -18.80 -4.82 0.60
N LYS A 100 -18.96 -4.76 1.92
CA LYS A 100 -19.04 -3.50 2.66
C LYS A 100 -17.71 -3.24 3.36
N SER A 101 -17.07 -2.12 3.00
CA SER A 101 -15.81 -1.70 3.61
C SER A 101 -16.01 -1.17 5.03
N TYR A 102 -14.90 -1.00 5.77
CA TYR A 102 -14.89 -0.38 7.09
C TYR A 102 -15.53 1.03 7.12
N SER A 103 -15.37 1.80 6.03
CA SER A 103 -16.00 3.12 5.89
C SER A 103 -17.52 3.05 5.63
N GLY A 104 -18.08 1.86 5.43
CA GLY A 104 -19.48 1.66 5.08
C GLY A 104 -19.76 1.67 3.57
N LYS A 105 -18.82 2.05 2.73
CA LYS A 105 -18.94 2.04 1.27
C LYS A 105 -18.97 0.60 0.76
N THR A 106 -19.76 0.38 -0.28
CA THR A 106 -19.91 -0.91 -0.94
C THR A 106 -18.95 -1.06 -2.11
N ILE A 107 -18.41 -2.27 -2.31
CA ILE A 107 -17.42 -2.57 -3.34
C ILE A 107 -17.86 -3.82 -4.10
N GLU A 108 -18.10 -3.67 -5.40
CA GLU A 108 -18.30 -4.78 -6.32
C GLU A 108 -16.95 -5.44 -6.63
N ILE A 109 -16.88 -6.75 -6.44
CA ILE A 109 -15.71 -7.55 -6.75
C ILE A 109 -15.81 -8.04 -8.19
N VAL A 110 -15.00 -7.51 -9.06
CA VAL A 110 -14.90 -7.97 -10.45
C VAL A 110 -13.67 -8.84 -10.69
N ASN A 111 -12.67 -8.75 -9.80
CA ASN A 111 -11.45 -9.54 -9.86
C ASN A 111 -10.92 -9.78 -8.44
N THR A 112 -10.81 -11.03 -8.02
CA THR A 112 -10.30 -11.37 -6.69
C THR A 112 -8.77 -11.26 -6.57
N ASP A 113 -8.04 -11.11 -7.68
CA ASP A 113 -6.61 -10.80 -7.74
C ASP A 113 -6.32 -9.28 -7.59
N ALA A 114 -7.36 -8.48 -7.37
CA ALA A 114 -7.28 -7.07 -6.97
C ALA A 114 -7.64 -6.91 -5.48
N GLU A 115 -7.11 -7.75 -4.64
CA GLU A 115 -7.38 -7.93 -3.20
C GLU A 115 -6.61 -6.93 -2.33
N GLY A 116 -5.37 -6.58 -2.72
CA GLY A 116 -4.51 -5.68 -1.95
C GLY A 116 -5.16 -4.34 -1.68
N ARG A 117 -5.83 -3.77 -2.69
CA ARG A 117 -6.57 -2.52 -2.52
C ARG A 117 -7.79 -2.66 -1.61
N LEU A 118 -8.37 -3.84 -1.47
CA LEU A 118 -9.50 -4.09 -0.56
C LEU A 118 -9.04 -4.02 0.91
N ILE A 119 -7.96 -4.72 1.25
CA ILE A 119 -7.41 -4.68 2.61
C ILE A 119 -6.85 -3.30 2.96
N LEU A 120 -6.25 -2.61 1.98
CA LEU A 120 -5.76 -1.24 2.15
C LEU A 120 -6.90 -0.25 2.35
N ALA A 121 -8.03 -0.38 1.64
CA ALA A 121 -9.19 0.49 1.80
C ALA A 121 -9.70 0.51 3.24
N ASP A 122 -9.76 -0.64 3.90
CA ASP A 122 -10.15 -0.74 5.30
C ASP A 122 -9.10 -0.12 6.24
N ALA A 123 -7.81 -0.38 5.99
CA ALA A 123 -6.72 0.19 6.77
C ALA A 123 -6.62 1.72 6.63
N LEU A 124 -6.79 2.26 5.41
CA LEU A 124 -6.82 3.69 5.14
C LEU A 124 -8.00 4.37 5.85
N SER A 125 -9.18 3.76 5.77
CA SER A 125 -10.36 4.28 6.48
C SER A 125 -10.17 4.24 8.00
N TYR A 126 -9.52 3.18 8.52
CA TYR A 126 -9.21 3.07 9.93
C TYR A 126 -8.19 4.11 10.41
N ALA A 127 -7.26 4.52 9.52
CA ALA A 127 -6.23 5.52 9.81
C ALA A 127 -6.83 6.85 10.30
N SER A 128 -8.05 7.21 9.86
CA SER A 128 -8.76 8.42 10.27
C SER A 128 -8.97 8.54 11.79
N LYS A 129 -9.04 7.42 12.52
CA LYS A 129 -9.15 7.39 13.99
C LYS A 129 -8.01 8.09 14.70
N PHE A 130 -6.83 8.09 14.10
CA PHE A 130 -5.64 8.72 14.65
C PHE A 130 -5.55 10.23 14.33
N LYS A 131 -6.47 10.76 13.50
CA LYS A 131 -6.46 12.16 13.01
C LYS A 131 -5.06 12.54 12.50
N PRO A 132 -4.52 11.81 11.51
CA PRO A 132 -3.12 11.93 11.10
C PRO A 132 -2.85 13.28 10.44
N GLN A 133 -1.61 13.75 10.53
CA GLN A 133 -1.13 14.88 9.73
C GLN A 133 -0.79 14.49 8.29
N ALA A 134 -0.53 13.22 8.04
CA ALA A 134 -0.31 12.63 6.72
C ALA A 134 -0.49 11.11 6.78
N ILE A 135 -0.94 10.53 5.67
CA ILE A 135 -1.04 9.09 5.46
C ILE A 135 -0.16 8.73 4.26
N ILE A 136 0.68 7.71 4.42
CA ILE A 136 1.46 7.13 3.33
C ILE A 136 1.16 5.65 3.30
N ASP A 137 0.64 5.14 2.20
CA ASP A 137 0.49 3.70 2.05
C ASP A 137 1.52 3.12 1.06
N ILE A 138 1.94 1.90 1.35
CA ILE A 138 3.01 1.20 0.66
C ILE A 138 2.53 -0.20 0.29
N ALA A 139 2.59 -0.54 -0.98
CA ALA A 139 2.12 -1.84 -1.45
C ALA A 139 2.82 -2.33 -2.71
N THR A 140 3.05 -3.62 -2.79
CA THR A 140 3.25 -4.37 -4.04
C THR A 140 1.88 -4.50 -4.72
N LEU A 141 1.42 -3.40 -5.35
CA LEU A 141 -0.01 -3.31 -5.67
C LEU A 141 -0.33 -3.73 -7.09
N THR A 142 0.49 -3.32 -8.07
CA THR A 142 0.09 -3.52 -9.46
C THR A 142 1.24 -3.96 -10.38
N GLY A 143 1.01 -5.02 -11.15
CA GLY A 143 1.89 -5.37 -12.26
C GLY A 143 1.94 -4.27 -13.33
N ALA A 144 0.91 -3.40 -13.41
CA ALA A 144 0.89 -2.26 -14.31
C ALA A 144 1.99 -1.24 -13.96
N CYS A 145 2.35 -1.09 -12.69
CA CYS A 145 3.47 -0.25 -12.24
C CYS A 145 4.79 -0.79 -12.78
N VAL A 146 5.00 -2.11 -12.68
CA VAL A 146 6.19 -2.78 -13.24
C VAL A 146 6.29 -2.58 -14.74
N VAL A 147 5.18 -2.71 -15.47
CA VAL A 147 5.15 -2.47 -16.93
C VAL A 147 5.49 -1.02 -17.28
N ALA A 148 5.05 -0.05 -16.47
CA ALA A 148 5.25 1.37 -16.74
C ALA A 148 6.65 1.86 -16.34
N LEU A 149 7.18 1.42 -15.21
CA LEU A 149 8.36 1.99 -14.55
C LEU A 149 9.52 0.99 -14.37
N GLY A 150 9.32 -0.30 -14.70
CA GLY A 150 10.31 -1.36 -14.50
C GLY A 150 10.47 -1.76 -13.03
N ASP A 151 11.60 -2.42 -12.73
CA ASP A 151 11.86 -3.04 -11.43
C ASP A 151 12.66 -2.16 -10.46
N ASP A 152 12.95 -0.91 -10.83
CA ASP A 152 13.82 -0.03 -10.05
C ASP A 152 13.10 1.16 -9.43
N VAL A 153 11.92 1.51 -9.95
CA VAL A 153 11.26 2.77 -9.66
C VAL A 153 9.92 2.54 -8.96
N ILE A 154 9.74 3.24 -7.85
CA ILE A 154 8.48 3.29 -7.10
C ILE A 154 7.49 4.17 -7.84
N GLY A 155 6.28 3.68 -8.08
CA GLY A 155 5.18 4.52 -8.55
C GLY A 155 4.58 5.34 -7.41
N MET A 156 4.50 6.66 -7.57
CA MET A 156 3.92 7.55 -6.57
C MET A 156 2.65 8.19 -7.11
N LEU A 157 1.56 8.17 -6.33
CA LEU A 157 0.33 8.90 -6.57
C LEU A 157 -0.17 9.51 -5.26
N GLY A 158 -0.92 10.60 -5.32
CA GLY A 158 -1.40 11.20 -4.06
C GLY A 158 -2.29 12.41 -4.30
N THR A 159 -2.93 12.87 -3.22
CA THR A 159 -3.88 13.99 -3.23
C THR A 159 -3.28 15.29 -2.72
N ASP A 160 -2.06 15.28 -2.14
CA ASP A 160 -1.42 16.45 -1.53
C ASP A 160 -0.07 16.74 -2.17
N GLU A 161 0.04 17.87 -2.86
CA GLU A 161 1.25 18.27 -3.60
C GLU A 161 2.47 18.47 -2.70
N LYS A 162 2.25 19.00 -1.48
CA LYS A 162 3.33 19.21 -0.53
C LYS A 162 3.90 17.88 -0.06
N LEU A 163 3.04 16.93 0.29
CA LEU A 163 3.46 15.60 0.72
C LEU A 163 4.20 14.84 -0.39
N LYS A 164 3.71 14.92 -1.64
CA LYS A 164 4.39 14.35 -2.82
C LYS A 164 5.79 14.95 -3.02
N SER A 165 5.91 16.27 -2.88
CA SER A 165 7.20 16.95 -2.97
C SER A 165 8.18 16.53 -1.87
N GLU A 166 7.70 16.37 -0.62
CA GLU A 166 8.51 15.90 0.51
C GLU A 166 8.99 14.44 0.30
N ILE A 167 8.12 13.56 -0.19
CA ILE A 167 8.47 12.18 -0.55
C ILE A 167 9.50 12.16 -1.69
N SER A 168 9.29 12.96 -2.73
CA SER A 168 10.25 13.06 -3.85
C SER A 168 11.63 13.58 -3.40
N GLN A 169 11.67 14.46 -2.41
CA GLN A 169 12.92 14.93 -1.83
C GLN A 169 13.60 13.82 -1.01
N ALA A 170 12.84 13.11 -0.16
CA ALA A 170 13.37 11.98 0.60
C ALA A 170 13.89 10.85 -0.31
N ALA A 171 13.22 10.63 -1.44
CA ALA A 171 13.65 9.68 -2.47
C ALA A 171 15.04 10.04 -3.04
N ARG A 172 15.25 11.30 -3.41
CA ARG A 172 16.56 11.77 -3.91
C ARG A 172 17.67 11.59 -2.86
N GLU A 173 17.39 11.82 -1.60
CA GLU A 173 18.37 11.73 -0.51
C GLU A 173 18.68 10.30 -0.11
N SER A 174 17.68 9.42 -0.15
CA SER A 174 17.86 7.98 0.15
C SER A 174 18.45 7.20 -1.02
N GLY A 175 18.35 7.72 -2.26
CA GLY A 175 18.70 7.02 -3.48
C GLY A 175 17.67 5.95 -3.89
N GLU A 176 16.47 5.95 -3.31
CA GLU A 176 15.36 5.09 -3.72
C GLU A 176 14.51 5.85 -4.72
N LEU A 177 14.47 5.37 -5.98
CA LEU A 177 13.89 6.11 -7.09
C LEU A 177 12.35 6.12 -7.02
N VAL A 178 11.76 7.29 -7.21
CA VAL A 178 10.32 7.51 -7.24
C VAL A 178 9.92 8.27 -8.48
N TRP A 179 8.81 7.89 -9.11
CA TRP A 179 8.21 8.64 -10.20
C TRP A 179 6.72 8.87 -9.97
N GLU A 180 6.29 10.12 -10.11
CA GLU A 180 4.89 10.50 -9.93
C GLU A 180 4.06 10.13 -11.17
N LEU A 181 2.92 9.48 -10.95
CA LEU A 181 1.89 9.19 -11.94
C LEU A 181 0.65 10.06 -11.69
N PRO A 182 -0.12 10.42 -12.74
CA PRO A 182 -1.28 11.30 -12.59
C PRO A 182 -2.41 10.64 -11.81
N LEU A 183 -3.13 11.43 -11.00
CA LEU A 183 -4.33 11.00 -10.27
C LEU A 183 -5.50 11.94 -10.62
N TRP A 184 -5.88 12.01 -11.90
CA TRP A 184 -6.94 12.89 -12.37
C TRP A 184 -8.33 12.26 -12.28
N ASP A 185 -9.35 13.05 -12.03
CA ASP A 185 -10.73 12.58 -11.81
C ASP A 185 -11.31 11.76 -12.97
N ILE A 186 -10.82 11.94 -14.19
CA ILE A 186 -11.20 11.16 -15.36
C ILE A 186 -11.06 9.64 -15.14
N TYR A 187 -10.12 9.22 -14.30
CA TYR A 187 -9.90 7.80 -13.98
C TYR A 187 -10.94 7.23 -13.00
N SER A 188 -11.74 8.09 -12.33
CA SER A 188 -12.84 7.64 -11.46
C SER A 188 -13.92 6.92 -12.22
N GLU A 189 -14.13 7.25 -13.52
CA GLU A 189 -15.12 6.57 -14.37
C GLU A 189 -14.83 5.08 -14.52
N GLN A 190 -13.54 4.68 -14.49
CA GLN A 190 -13.14 3.28 -14.68
C GLN A 190 -13.43 2.40 -13.46
N ILE A 191 -13.68 2.98 -12.29
CA ILE A 191 -13.99 2.26 -11.05
C ILE A 191 -15.47 2.41 -10.63
N LYS A 192 -16.31 3.04 -11.44
CA LYS A 192 -17.75 3.12 -11.19
C LYS A 192 -18.40 1.73 -11.29
N SER A 193 -19.37 1.47 -10.43
CA SER A 193 -20.21 0.29 -10.42
C SER A 193 -21.67 0.69 -10.60
N ASP A 194 -22.47 -0.18 -11.23
CA ASP A 194 -23.92 0.01 -11.35
C ASP A 194 -24.68 -0.54 -10.13
N ILE A 195 -24.01 -1.33 -9.28
CA ILE A 195 -24.65 -2.08 -8.18
C ILE A 195 -23.97 -1.85 -6.81
N ALA A 196 -22.88 -1.08 -6.77
CA ALA A 196 -22.13 -0.70 -5.57
C ALA A 196 -21.57 0.72 -5.72
N ASP A 197 -20.97 1.28 -4.67
CA ASP A 197 -20.32 2.59 -4.76
C ASP A 197 -19.12 2.56 -5.72
N TYR A 198 -18.34 1.48 -5.69
CA TYR A 198 -17.16 1.30 -6.54
C TYR A 198 -17.01 -0.18 -6.93
N LYS A 199 -16.32 -0.46 -8.06
CA LYS A 199 -15.76 -1.79 -8.34
C LYS A 199 -14.28 -1.82 -8.01
N ASN A 200 -13.78 -2.99 -7.62
CA ASN A 200 -12.39 -3.13 -7.15
C ASN A 200 -11.34 -3.12 -8.27
N SER A 201 -11.74 -3.15 -9.56
CA SER A 201 -10.81 -3.10 -10.68
C SER A 201 -11.36 -2.24 -11.81
N GLY A 202 -10.51 -1.36 -12.35
CA GLY A 202 -10.79 -0.55 -13.55
C GLY A 202 -10.42 -1.25 -14.86
N GLY A 203 -9.97 -2.51 -14.80
CA GLY A 203 -9.47 -3.24 -15.96
C GLY A 203 -7.95 -3.05 -16.15
N ARG A 204 -7.45 -3.44 -17.35
CA ARG A 204 -6.01 -3.48 -17.63
C ARG A 204 -5.40 -2.09 -17.87
N ALA A 205 -6.13 -1.20 -18.55
CA ALA A 205 -5.62 0.13 -18.88
C ALA A 205 -5.46 1.00 -17.62
N ALA A 206 -4.36 1.73 -17.52
CA ALA A 206 -4.05 2.62 -16.40
C ALA A 206 -4.12 1.93 -15.02
N GLY A 207 -3.76 0.64 -14.93
CA GLY A 207 -3.99 -0.20 -13.76
C GLY A 207 -3.47 0.37 -12.44
N THR A 208 -2.28 0.95 -12.42
CA THR A 208 -1.70 1.62 -11.25
C THR A 208 -2.52 2.85 -10.86
N ILE A 209 -2.93 3.66 -11.83
CA ILE A 209 -3.68 4.88 -11.58
C ILE A 209 -5.08 4.57 -11.07
N THR A 210 -5.77 3.59 -11.67
CA THR A 210 -7.12 3.19 -11.23
C THR A 210 -7.11 2.51 -9.86
N ALA A 211 -6.01 1.80 -9.52
CA ALA A 211 -5.82 1.25 -8.18
C ALA A 211 -5.67 2.37 -7.14
N ALA A 212 -4.81 3.35 -7.39
CA ALA A 212 -4.65 4.50 -6.51
C ALA A 212 -5.92 5.37 -6.44
N MET A 213 -6.64 5.52 -7.57
CA MET A 213 -7.95 6.21 -7.61
C MET A 213 -8.98 5.49 -6.72
N PHE A 214 -8.98 4.16 -6.71
CA PHE A 214 -9.81 3.40 -5.78
C PHE A 214 -9.42 3.68 -4.33
N LEU A 215 -8.12 3.61 -3.97
CA LEU A 215 -7.64 3.87 -2.62
C LEU A 215 -7.98 5.28 -2.15
N SER A 216 -7.89 6.29 -3.02
CA SER A 216 -8.21 7.68 -2.68
C SER A 216 -9.64 7.88 -2.14
N LYS A 217 -10.58 6.99 -2.51
CA LYS A 217 -11.98 7.03 -2.03
C LYS A 217 -12.12 6.64 -0.55
N PHE A 218 -11.06 6.10 0.07
CA PHE A 218 -11.08 5.58 1.44
C PHE A 218 -10.18 6.36 2.41
N VAL A 219 -9.48 7.38 1.94
CA VAL A 219 -8.53 8.18 2.75
C VAL A 219 -9.23 9.30 3.53
N GLY A 220 -10.39 9.77 3.07
CA GLY A 220 -11.02 11.01 3.58
C GLY A 220 -10.26 12.25 3.12
N ASP A 221 -10.28 13.31 3.94
CA ASP A 221 -9.69 14.61 3.61
C ASP A 221 -8.24 14.77 4.11
N PHE A 222 -7.58 13.67 4.46
CA PHE A 222 -6.20 13.70 4.95
C PHE A 222 -5.20 13.79 3.79
N PRO A 223 -4.07 14.52 3.97
CA PRO A 223 -2.94 14.46 3.04
C PRO A 223 -2.48 13.01 2.85
N TRP A 224 -2.44 12.55 1.60
CA TRP A 224 -2.16 11.14 1.30
C TRP A 224 -1.26 10.96 0.08
N VAL A 225 -0.37 9.96 0.20
CA VAL A 225 0.46 9.44 -0.88
C VAL A 225 0.44 7.90 -0.85
N HIS A 226 0.25 7.32 -2.02
CA HIS A 226 0.44 5.91 -2.32
C HIS A 226 1.79 5.67 -2.97
N LEU A 227 2.51 4.64 -2.49
CA LEU A 227 3.77 4.17 -3.06
C LEU A 227 3.58 2.73 -3.55
N ASP A 228 3.51 2.56 -4.87
CA ASP A 228 3.47 1.24 -5.50
C ASP A 228 4.89 0.71 -5.68
N ILE A 229 5.26 -0.27 -4.88
CA ILE A 229 6.59 -0.90 -4.85
C ILE A 229 6.63 -2.26 -5.54
N ALA A 230 5.65 -2.58 -6.38
CA ALA A 230 5.58 -3.89 -7.06
C ALA A 230 6.86 -4.22 -7.85
N GLY A 231 7.50 -3.22 -8.47
CA GLY A 231 8.78 -3.41 -9.17
C GLY A 231 9.96 -3.61 -8.20
N PRO A 232 10.29 -2.62 -7.36
CA PRO A 232 11.53 -2.63 -6.60
C PRO A 232 11.49 -3.47 -5.31
N ALA A 233 10.40 -4.15 -4.98
CA ALA A 233 10.30 -4.95 -3.75
C ALA A 233 11.21 -6.19 -3.75
N TRP A 234 11.52 -6.76 -4.93
CA TRP A 234 12.28 -7.98 -5.09
C TRP A 234 13.25 -7.90 -6.25
N PHE A 235 14.50 -8.35 -6.05
CA PHE A 235 15.51 -8.42 -7.10
C PHE A 235 15.94 -9.86 -7.40
N GLU A 236 16.00 -10.22 -8.67
CA GLU A 236 16.44 -11.56 -9.10
C GLU A 236 17.96 -11.74 -9.03
N LYS A 237 18.73 -10.66 -8.91
CA LYS A 237 20.22 -10.65 -8.89
C LYS A 237 20.73 -9.69 -7.83
N ASP A 238 21.95 -9.95 -7.34
CA ASP A 238 22.66 -9.00 -6.49
C ASP A 238 22.86 -7.67 -7.20
N ARG A 239 22.70 -6.60 -6.43
CA ARG A 239 22.95 -5.20 -6.82
C ARG A 239 23.91 -4.55 -5.82
N PRO A 240 24.56 -3.44 -6.16
CA PRO A 240 25.33 -2.69 -5.18
C PRO A 240 24.47 -2.39 -3.94
N TYR A 241 24.96 -2.84 -2.77
CA TYR A 241 24.30 -2.70 -1.45
C TYR A 241 22.98 -3.45 -1.23
N ILE A 242 22.44 -4.13 -2.25
CA ILE A 242 21.17 -4.86 -2.13
C ILE A 242 21.38 -6.29 -2.65
N PRO A 243 21.35 -7.31 -1.78
CA PRO A 243 21.45 -8.70 -2.21
C PRO A 243 20.21 -9.13 -3.00
N LYS A 244 20.35 -10.21 -3.75
CA LYS A 244 19.21 -10.90 -4.37
C LYS A 244 18.14 -11.20 -3.32
N GLY A 245 16.89 -10.99 -3.68
CA GLY A 245 15.74 -11.21 -2.80
C GLY A 245 15.04 -9.92 -2.41
N ALA A 246 14.48 -9.89 -1.21
CA ALA A 246 13.77 -8.74 -0.70
C ALA A 246 14.68 -7.51 -0.55
N SER A 247 14.27 -6.39 -1.14
CA SER A 247 15.09 -5.17 -1.20
C SER A 247 15.04 -4.32 0.07
N GLY A 248 13.95 -4.41 0.82
CA GLY A 248 13.65 -3.51 1.94
C GLY A 248 13.18 -2.10 1.51
N ILE A 249 12.98 -1.87 0.21
CA ILE A 249 12.44 -0.60 -0.33
C ILE A 249 10.96 -0.47 0.10
N PRO A 250 10.51 0.72 0.57
CA PRO A 250 11.17 2.02 0.64
C PRO A 250 11.59 2.45 2.08
N VAL A 251 12.15 1.56 2.89
CA VAL A 251 12.46 1.89 4.30
C VAL A 251 13.37 3.11 4.41
N ARG A 252 14.42 3.22 3.58
CA ARG A 252 15.36 4.34 3.65
C ARG A 252 14.68 5.66 3.30
N LEU A 253 13.86 5.68 2.27
CA LEU A 253 13.05 6.83 1.88
C LEU A 253 12.11 7.27 3.03
N LEU A 254 11.40 6.32 3.63
CA LEU A 254 10.50 6.60 4.75
C LEU A 254 11.25 7.16 5.95
N VAL A 255 12.43 6.63 6.25
CA VAL A 255 13.27 7.13 7.35
C VAL A 255 13.74 8.57 7.07
N GLU A 256 14.22 8.88 5.86
CA GLU A 256 14.61 10.25 5.49
C GLU A 256 13.41 11.22 5.55
N PHE A 257 12.24 10.80 5.08
CA PHE A 257 11.02 11.57 5.21
C PHE A 257 10.67 11.86 6.68
N LEU A 258 10.71 10.83 7.55
CA LEU A 258 10.41 10.97 8.98
C LEU A 258 11.43 11.86 9.69
N LYS A 259 12.73 11.76 9.36
CA LYS A 259 13.77 12.65 9.90
C LYS A 259 13.49 14.10 9.59
N LYS A 260 13.15 14.43 8.34
CA LYS A 260 12.80 15.80 7.94
C LYS A 260 11.58 16.32 8.67
N ARG A 261 10.54 15.52 8.77
CA ARG A 261 9.34 15.88 9.54
C ARG A 261 9.63 16.07 11.04
N ALA A 262 10.65 15.42 11.55
CA ALA A 262 11.17 15.57 12.92
C ALA A 262 12.09 16.80 13.10
N GLY A 263 12.45 17.51 12.03
CA GLY A 263 13.39 18.64 12.07
C GLY A 263 14.86 18.21 12.25
N LYS A 264 15.21 17.02 11.75
CA LYS A 264 16.57 16.46 11.80
C LYS A 264 17.17 16.28 10.40
#